data_9d11f19f832410b154fcb533728abda5
#
_entry.id   9d11f19f832410b154fcb533728abda5
#
_cell.length_a   1.000
_cell.length_b   1.000
_cell.length_c   1.000
_cell.angle_alpha   90.00
_cell.angle_beta   90.00
_cell.angle_gamma   90.00
#
_symmetry.space_group_name_H-M   'P 1'
#
loop_
_entity.id
_entity.type
_entity.pdbx_description
1 polymer ?
#
loop_
_entity_poly.entity_id
_entity_poly.type
_entity_poly.pdbx_seq_one_letter_code
_entity_poly.pdbx_strand_id
1 'polypeptide(L)'
;MDKPVNKKPKLKKQEILPKRVGGIYEKIYEYENIKTAIKAVCSSPNATKSKKNEKTNAKQQKEKYLGDIDKYTKIIQALLIEGRYKPRKLRRKEIYDGVRHKKRMIAKPCMIDKIVQRAVLQIIEPILTRRMYMYSCASIKGKGGTYCKRKIERAIARKNRKGKTYKNVKHTKYWEALDIKKCYDNILHCFLKFRLIKMFKDKRLLELLFMCIDIYWVKETAAGKRGIPIGTPFGHWFANIMLTPVDFVIKHIFKIKYYFRSVSYTHLRAHETELHL
;
A
#
# COMPACT_ATOMS: atom_id res chain seq x y z
N MET A 1 -50.11 -23.57 -6.89
CA MET A 1 -49.49 -22.47 -6.09
C MET A 1 -48.16 -22.97 -5.53
N ASP A 2 -47.12 -22.86 -6.29
CA ASP A 2 -45.78 -23.31 -5.91
C ASP A 2 -45.01 -22.15 -5.24
N LYS A 3 -44.58 -22.40 -3.99
CA LYS A 3 -43.81 -21.44 -3.20
C LYS A 3 -42.39 -21.32 -3.79
N PRO A 4 -41.82 -20.12 -3.94
CA PRO A 4 -40.45 -19.96 -4.42
C PRO A 4 -39.47 -20.47 -3.36
N VAL A 5 -38.71 -21.51 -3.70
CA VAL A 5 -37.63 -22.05 -2.89
C VAL A 5 -36.47 -21.04 -2.92
N ASN A 6 -36.32 -20.30 -1.83
CA ASN A 6 -35.26 -19.34 -1.62
C ASN A 6 -33.93 -20.09 -1.34
N LYS A 7 -33.27 -20.58 -2.39
CA LYS A 7 -31.93 -21.20 -2.29
C LYS A 7 -30.91 -20.13 -1.96
N LYS A 8 -30.49 -20.07 -0.68
CA LYS A 8 -29.32 -19.25 -0.28
C LYS A 8 -28.12 -19.58 -1.20
N PRO A 9 -27.43 -18.59 -1.76
CA PRO A 9 -26.29 -18.84 -2.63
C PRO A 9 -25.21 -19.59 -1.84
N LYS A 10 -24.82 -20.79 -2.29
CA LYS A 10 -23.68 -21.52 -1.73
C LYS A 10 -22.42 -20.71 -2.02
N LEU A 11 -21.79 -20.14 -1.01
CA LEU A 11 -20.50 -19.48 -1.08
C LEU A 11 -19.45 -20.48 -1.58
N LYS A 12 -18.86 -20.19 -2.73
CA LYS A 12 -17.77 -21.02 -3.28
C LYS A 12 -16.57 -20.99 -2.33
N LYS A 13 -15.83 -22.11 -2.22
CA LYS A 13 -14.65 -22.31 -1.36
C LYS A 13 -13.58 -21.20 -1.38
N GLN A 14 -13.59 -20.28 -2.36
CA GLN A 14 -12.67 -19.13 -2.48
C GLN A 14 -13.02 -17.92 -1.59
N GLU A 15 -14.15 -17.96 -0.87
CA GLU A 15 -14.63 -16.86 -0.01
C GLU A 15 -14.21 -17.02 1.46
N ILE A 16 -13.49 -18.10 1.79
CA ILE A 16 -12.91 -18.28 3.13
C ILE A 16 -11.78 -17.28 3.29
N LEU A 17 -11.96 -16.31 4.20
CA LEU A 17 -10.91 -15.37 4.57
C LEU A 17 -9.64 -16.15 4.92
N PRO A 18 -8.49 -15.82 4.32
CA PRO A 18 -7.26 -16.54 4.57
C PRO A 18 -6.92 -16.48 6.06
N LYS A 19 -6.51 -17.63 6.62
CA LYS A 19 -6.17 -17.78 8.05
C LYS A 19 -5.20 -16.69 8.50
N ARG A 20 -5.39 -16.17 9.72
CA ARG A 20 -4.49 -15.19 10.33
C ARG A 20 -3.08 -15.77 10.43
N VAL A 21 -2.06 -14.95 10.14
CA VAL A 21 -0.65 -15.33 10.18
C VAL A 21 -0.04 -14.88 11.52
N GLY A 22 0.78 -15.71 12.13
CA GLY A 22 1.53 -15.44 13.36
C GLY A 22 2.92 -16.06 13.30
N GLY A 23 3.74 -15.83 14.35
CA GLY A 23 5.11 -16.33 14.42
C GLY A 23 6.05 -15.68 13.40
N ILE A 24 5.81 -14.39 13.07
CA ILE A 24 6.60 -13.68 12.06
C ILE A 24 7.35 -12.48 12.63
N TYR A 25 7.08 -12.08 13.88
CA TYR A 25 7.78 -10.94 14.48
C TYR A 25 9.28 -11.20 14.65
N GLU A 26 9.66 -12.43 14.98
CA GLU A 26 11.07 -12.83 15.13
C GLU A 26 11.85 -12.62 13.84
N LYS A 27 11.27 -12.97 12.70
CA LYS A 27 11.87 -12.74 11.38
C LYS A 27 12.14 -11.28 11.08
N ILE A 28 11.38 -10.36 11.70
CA ILE A 28 11.55 -8.92 11.49
C ILE A 28 12.85 -8.43 12.10
N TYR A 29 13.19 -8.90 13.31
CA TYR A 29 14.42 -8.52 13.99
C TYR A 29 15.61 -9.45 13.72
N GLU A 30 15.49 -10.44 12.82
CA GLU A 30 16.64 -11.20 12.34
C GLU A 30 17.71 -10.26 11.80
N TYR A 31 18.96 -10.54 12.15
CA TYR A 31 20.12 -9.69 11.82
C TYR A 31 20.19 -9.40 10.32
N GLU A 32 20.10 -10.44 9.48
CA GLU A 32 20.19 -10.30 8.03
C GLU A 32 18.98 -9.53 7.43
N ASN A 33 17.80 -9.65 8.04
CA ASN A 33 16.63 -8.89 7.61
C ASN A 33 16.83 -7.39 7.87
N ILE A 34 17.33 -7.01 9.05
CA ILE A 34 17.61 -5.60 9.38
C ILE A 34 18.76 -5.07 8.51
N LYS A 35 19.83 -5.82 8.35
CA LYS A 35 20.97 -5.45 7.50
C LYS A 35 20.54 -5.21 6.05
N THR A 36 19.68 -6.07 5.52
CA THR A 36 19.07 -5.92 4.19
C THR A 36 18.19 -4.67 4.12
N ALA A 37 17.42 -4.37 5.17
CA ALA A 37 16.60 -3.16 5.24
C ALA A 37 17.44 -1.88 5.25
N ILE A 38 18.57 -1.86 5.97
CA ILE A 38 19.51 -0.73 5.97
C ILE A 38 20.05 -0.52 4.54
N LYS A 39 20.56 -1.57 3.91
CA LYS A 39 21.06 -1.50 2.52
C LYS A 39 19.99 -0.96 1.57
N ALA A 40 18.76 -1.50 1.63
CA ALA A 40 17.65 -1.08 0.77
C ALA A 40 17.23 0.38 0.97
N VAL A 41 17.20 0.88 2.20
CA VAL A 41 16.87 2.27 2.50
C VAL A 41 17.98 3.21 2.07
N CYS A 42 19.24 2.84 2.27
CA CYS A 42 20.40 3.65 1.91
C CYS A 42 20.65 3.69 0.39
N SER A 43 20.39 2.60 -0.34
CA SER A 43 20.52 2.54 -1.80
C SER A 43 19.39 3.28 -2.54
N SER A 44 18.28 3.63 -1.86
CA SER A 44 17.18 4.34 -2.49
C SER A 44 17.64 5.71 -3.00
N PRO A 45 17.30 6.13 -4.23
CA PRO A 45 17.69 7.44 -4.75
C PRO A 45 17.13 8.57 -3.87
N ASN A 46 17.90 9.64 -3.72
CA ASN A 46 17.41 10.84 -3.05
C ASN A 46 16.36 11.52 -3.93
N ALA A 47 15.37 12.16 -3.32
CA ALA A 47 14.38 12.90 -4.07
C ALA A 47 15.03 14.00 -4.93
N THR A 48 14.81 13.94 -6.24
CA THR A 48 15.44 14.84 -7.23
C THR A 48 15.12 16.32 -6.99
N LYS A 49 13.96 16.61 -6.37
CA LYS A 49 13.45 17.97 -6.08
C LYS A 49 13.77 18.48 -4.67
N SER A 50 14.67 17.86 -3.92
CA SER A 50 15.08 18.36 -2.60
C SER A 50 16.12 19.49 -2.75
N LYS A 51 16.10 20.47 -1.81
CA LYS A 51 17.13 21.52 -1.74
C LYS A 51 18.52 20.91 -1.57
N LYS A 52 19.57 21.60 -2.04
CA LYS A 52 20.97 21.11 -2.00
C LYS A 52 21.37 20.63 -0.60
N ASN A 53 21.09 21.45 0.44
CA ASN A 53 21.42 21.12 1.83
C ASN A 53 20.67 19.87 2.35
N GLU A 54 19.41 19.67 1.96
CA GLU A 54 18.66 18.46 2.33
C GLU A 54 19.22 17.20 1.66
N LYS A 55 19.74 17.32 0.43
CA LYS A 55 20.39 16.20 -0.28
C LYS A 55 21.70 15.83 0.41
N THR A 56 22.50 16.82 0.82
CA THR A 56 23.76 16.63 1.52
C THR A 56 23.53 15.92 2.86
N ASN A 57 22.61 16.42 3.69
CA ASN A 57 22.27 15.80 4.97
C ASN A 57 21.73 14.37 4.81
N ALA A 58 20.91 14.12 3.79
CA ALA A 58 20.40 12.79 3.51
C ALA A 58 21.52 11.83 3.03
N LYS A 59 22.49 12.32 2.28
CA LYS A 59 23.66 11.57 1.83
C LYS A 59 24.53 11.20 3.05
N GLN A 60 24.88 12.17 3.87
CA GLN A 60 25.67 11.96 5.10
C GLN A 60 25.02 10.94 6.04
N GLN A 61 23.69 11.04 6.24
CA GLN A 61 22.98 10.04 7.05
C GLN A 61 23.08 8.63 6.47
N LYS A 62 22.97 8.48 5.14
CA LYS A 62 23.10 7.16 4.50
C LYS A 62 24.50 6.60 4.63
N GLU A 63 25.52 7.44 4.40
CA GLU A 63 26.93 7.07 4.55
C GLU A 63 27.22 6.63 5.99
N LYS A 64 26.71 7.34 6.99
CA LYS A 64 26.82 6.96 8.41
C LYS A 64 26.26 5.56 8.70
N TYR A 65 25.06 5.24 8.18
CA TYR A 65 24.45 3.92 8.39
C TYR A 65 25.13 2.80 7.62
N LEU A 66 25.72 3.11 6.46
CA LEU A 66 26.47 2.14 5.66
C LEU A 66 27.87 1.90 6.19
N GLY A 67 28.54 2.95 6.72
CA GLY A 67 29.89 2.84 7.28
C GLY A 67 29.94 1.90 8.50
N ASP A 68 28.91 1.98 9.37
CA ASP A 68 28.83 1.16 10.57
C ASP A 68 27.60 0.23 10.54
N ILE A 69 27.37 -0.44 9.41
CA ILE A 69 26.12 -1.20 9.18
C ILE A 69 25.86 -2.25 10.28
N ASP A 70 26.89 -2.94 10.73
CA ASP A 70 26.74 -3.99 11.74
C ASP A 70 26.37 -3.41 13.11
N LYS A 71 26.94 -2.27 13.48
CA LYS A 71 26.60 -1.52 14.69
C LYS A 71 25.14 -1.12 14.69
N TYR A 72 24.66 -0.49 13.60
CA TYR A 72 23.26 -0.06 13.50
C TYR A 72 22.29 -1.24 13.41
N THR A 73 22.70 -2.33 12.78
CA THR A 73 21.90 -3.58 12.77
C THR A 73 21.68 -4.08 14.19
N LYS A 74 22.73 -4.22 14.99
CA LYS A 74 22.64 -4.66 16.40
C LYS A 74 21.82 -3.71 17.26
N ILE A 75 21.97 -2.39 17.10
CA ILE A 75 21.17 -1.38 17.83
C ILE A 75 19.68 -1.54 17.52
N ILE A 76 19.31 -1.63 16.24
CA ILE A 76 17.91 -1.75 15.83
C ILE A 76 17.35 -3.11 16.26
N GLN A 77 18.12 -4.16 16.17
CA GLN A 77 17.77 -5.50 16.64
C GLN A 77 17.43 -5.49 18.13
N ALA A 78 18.32 -4.94 18.96
CA ALA A 78 18.10 -4.83 20.41
C ALA A 78 16.83 -4.05 20.75
N LEU A 79 16.60 -2.90 20.08
CA LEU A 79 15.38 -2.10 20.26
C LEU A 79 14.10 -2.88 19.95
N LEU A 80 14.13 -3.74 18.92
CA LEU A 80 12.98 -4.55 18.53
C LEU A 80 12.79 -5.76 19.46
N ILE A 81 13.87 -6.45 19.87
CA ILE A 81 13.82 -7.59 20.79
C ILE A 81 13.26 -7.14 22.14
N GLU A 82 13.78 -6.06 22.69
CA GLU A 82 13.41 -5.54 24.00
C GLU A 82 12.07 -4.77 24.01
N GLY A 83 11.45 -4.58 22.84
CA GLY A 83 10.21 -3.81 22.75
C GLY A 83 10.36 -2.30 23.05
N ARG A 84 11.59 -1.79 23.07
CA ARG A 84 11.90 -0.37 23.35
C ARG A 84 11.78 0.55 22.13
N TYR A 85 11.59 -0.01 20.95
CA TYR A 85 11.39 0.80 19.74
C TYR A 85 10.08 1.59 19.83
N LYS A 86 10.21 2.91 19.64
CA LYS A 86 9.07 3.83 19.49
C LYS A 86 9.29 4.69 18.25
N PRO A 87 8.34 4.73 17.31
CA PRO A 87 8.48 5.56 16.12
C PRO A 87 8.50 7.04 16.52
N ARG A 88 9.32 7.84 15.82
CA ARG A 88 9.46 9.27 16.09
C ARG A 88 8.43 10.06 15.29
N LYS A 89 8.06 11.25 15.80
CA LYS A 89 7.17 12.20 15.11
C LYS A 89 7.63 12.43 13.67
N LEU A 90 6.70 12.31 12.73
CA LEU A 90 6.98 12.49 11.31
C LEU A 90 7.21 13.97 10.98
N ARG A 91 8.23 14.26 10.17
CA ARG A 91 8.46 15.61 9.65
C ARG A 91 7.49 15.87 8.48
N ARG A 92 6.60 16.83 8.63
CA ARG A 92 5.70 17.26 7.56
C ARG A 92 6.45 18.18 6.59
N LYS A 93 6.27 17.95 5.31
CA LYS A 93 6.83 18.79 4.25
C LYS A 93 5.80 18.95 3.14
N GLU A 94 5.56 20.20 2.75
CA GLU A 94 4.74 20.50 1.59
C GLU A 94 5.58 20.30 0.31
N ILE A 95 5.00 19.62 -0.65
CA ILE A 95 5.57 19.44 -1.98
C ILE A 95 4.53 19.78 -3.05
N TYR A 96 4.98 20.28 -4.19
CA TYR A 96 4.15 20.49 -5.36
C TYR A 96 4.24 19.27 -6.28
N ASP A 97 3.08 18.79 -6.71
CA ASP A 97 3.01 17.81 -7.78
C ASP A 97 3.52 18.45 -9.08
N GLY A 98 4.49 17.78 -9.74
CA GLY A 98 5.16 18.34 -10.90
C GLY A 98 4.29 18.48 -12.14
N VAL A 99 3.14 17.83 -12.19
CA VAL A 99 2.24 17.82 -13.37
C VAL A 99 1.06 18.77 -13.20
N ARG A 100 0.46 18.79 -12.02
CA ARG A 100 -0.75 19.58 -11.73
C ARG A 100 -0.51 20.76 -10.79
N HIS A 101 0.73 21.06 -10.40
CA HIS A 101 1.09 22.06 -9.40
C HIS A 101 0.28 22.01 -8.09
N LYS A 102 -0.30 20.86 -7.80
CA LYS A 102 -1.10 20.65 -6.60
C LYS A 102 -0.22 20.49 -5.38
N LYS A 103 -0.49 21.25 -4.35
CA LYS A 103 0.16 21.12 -3.04
C LYS A 103 -0.19 19.79 -2.38
N ARG A 104 0.82 19.09 -1.87
CA ARG A 104 0.66 17.84 -1.12
C ARG A 104 1.50 17.86 0.14
N MET A 105 0.89 17.52 1.25
CA MET A 105 1.60 17.31 2.50
C MET A 105 2.15 15.89 2.54
N ILE A 106 3.47 15.76 2.54
CA ILE A 106 4.15 14.48 2.76
C ILE A 106 4.69 14.41 4.18
N ALA A 107 4.70 13.22 4.75
CA ALA A 107 5.25 12.95 6.05
C ALA A 107 6.51 12.09 5.91
N LYS A 108 7.64 12.62 6.37
CA LYS A 108 8.94 11.94 6.28
C LYS A 108 9.31 11.32 7.62
N PRO A 109 9.44 10.00 7.73
CA PRO A 109 9.98 9.34 8.90
C PRO A 109 11.50 9.58 8.99
N CYS A 110 12.06 9.49 10.21
CA CYS A 110 13.51 9.51 10.40
C CYS A 110 14.16 8.25 9.80
N MET A 111 15.48 8.19 9.77
CA MET A 111 16.20 7.08 9.12
C MET A 111 15.92 5.74 9.81
N ILE A 112 15.96 5.71 11.15
CA ILE A 112 15.67 4.47 11.92
C ILE A 112 14.25 3.99 11.61
N ASP A 113 13.25 4.89 11.62
CA ASP A 113 11.87 4.52 11.35
C ASP A 113 11.68 3.98 9.94
N LYS A 114 12.40 4.54 8.94
CA LYS A 114 12.38 3.98 7.57
C LYS A 114 12.95 2.57 7.54
N ILE A 115 14.06 2.34 8.25
CA ILE A 115 14.71 1.03 8.30
C ILE A 115 13.80 0.02 8.97
N VAL A 116 13.23 0.35 10.13
CA VAL A 116 12.29 -0.54 10.84
C VAL A 116 11.06 -0.83 9.97
N GLN A 117 10.43 0.19 9.39
CA GLN A 117 9.29 0.00 8.49
C GLN A 117 9.65 -0.86 7.28
N ARG A 118 10.88 -0.71 6.75
CA ARG A 118 11.35 -1.55 5.65
C ARG A 118 11.58 -3.00 6.09
N ALA A 119 12.20 -3.22 7.25
CA ALA A 119 12.41 -4.55 7.81
C ALA A 119 11.08 -5.29 8.03
N VAL A 120 10.08 -4.60 8.56
CA VAL A 120 8.71 -5.15 8.70
C VAL A 120 8.13 -5.50 7.33
N LEU A 121 8.20 -4.57 6.36
CA LEU A 121 7.63 -4.79 5.03
C LEU A 121 8.28 -5.97 4.30
N GLN A 122 9.57 -6.19 4.43
CA GLN A 122 10.26 -7.34 3.82
C GLN A 122 9.59 -8.67 4.20
N ILE A 123 9.08 -8.76 5.43
CA ILE A 123 8.43 -9.97 5.95
C ILE A 123 6.93 -10.01 5.61
N ILE A 124 6.21 -8.88 5.77
CA ILE A 124 4.75 -8.89 5.61
C ILE A 124 4.28 -8.66 4.18
N GLU A 125 5.09 -8.05 3.31
CA GLU A 125 4.74 -7.70 1.92
C GLU A 125 4.28 -8.91 1.08
N PRO A 126 4.96 -10.09 1.14
CA PRO A 126 4.47 -11.28 0.45
C PRO A 126 3.10 -11.75 0.95
N ILE A 127 2.85 -11.63 2.27
CA ILE A 127 1.58 -12.00 2.90
C ILE A 127 0.46 -11.05 2.44
N LEU A 128 0.74 -9.74 2.46
CA LEU A 128 -0.19 -8.71 2.02
C LEU A 128 -0.53 -8.87 0.53
N THR A 129 0.47 -9.08 -0.31
CA THR A 129 0.30 -9.22 -1.76
C THR A 129 -0.61 -10.39 -2.13
N ARG A 130 -0.51 -11.52 -1.43
CA ARG A 130 -1.39 -12.69 -1.65
C ARG A 130 -2.85 -12.44 -1.30
N ARG A 131 -3.12 -11.46 -0.41
CA ARG A 131 -4.46 -11.11 0.07
C ARG A 131 -5.09 -9.96 -0.70
N MET A 132 -4.31 -9.29 -1.53
CA MET A 132 -4.79 -8.19 -2.34
C MET A 132 -5.45 -8.67 -3.63
N TYR A 133 -6.36 -7.85 -4.13
CA TYR A 133 -6.96 -8.10 -5.43
C TYR A 133 -5.89 -8.16 -6.54
N MET A 134 -6.03 -9.13 -7.43
CA MET A 134 -5.03 -9.42 -8.47
C MET A 134 -4.69 -8.20 -9.34
N TYR A 135 -5.67 -7.35 -9.66
CA TYR A 135 -5.51 -6.14 -10.46
C TYR A 135 -5.47 -4.86 -9.63
N SER A 136 -5.04 -4.97 -8.37
CA SER A 136 -4.53 -3.82 -7.63
C SER A 136 -3.18 -3.43 -8.22
N CYS A 137 -3.16 -2.31 -8.95
CA CYS A 137 -2.03 -1.89 -9.78
C CYS A 137 -1.18 -0.80 -9.11
N ALA A 138 -1.33 -0.59 -7.81
CA ALA A 138 -0.61 0.45 -7.11
C ALA A 138 0.33 -0.10 -6.04
N SER A 139 1.57 0.40 -6.06
CA SER A 139 2.57 0.17 -5.00
C SER A 139 2.90 -1.30 -4.72
N ILE A 140 2.63 -2.18 -5.67
CA ILE A 140 3.03 -3.57 -5.64
C ILE A 140 4.14 -3.75 -6.69
N LYS A 141 5.25 -4.37 -6.30
CA LYS A 141 6.36 -4.64 -7.22
C LYS A 141 5.88 -5.39 -8.46
N GLY A 142 6.24 -4.89 -9.65
CA GLY A 142 5.82 -5.47 -10.92
C GLY A 142 4.39 -5.13 -11.38
N LYS A 143 3.61 -4.40 -10.55
CA LYS A 143 2.23 -4.01 -10.87
C LYS A 143 2.04 -2.49 -10.81
N GLY A 144 2.76 -1.76 -11.63
CA GLY A 144 2.63 -0.30 -11.79
C GLY A 144 1.65 0.11 -12.89
N GLY A 145 1.65 1.41 -13.24
CA GLY A 145 0.77 1.99 -14.27
C GLY A 145 0.86 1.29 -15.63
N THR A 146 2.06 0.93 -16.08
CA THR A 146 2.27 0.18 -17.33
C THR A 146 1.62 -1.21 -17.29
N TYR A 147 1.69 -1.90 -16.14
CA TYR A 147 1.00 -3.17 -15.96
C TYR A 147 -0.51 -2.99 -16.05
N CYS A 148 -1.04 -1.99 -15.36
CA CYS A 148 -2.47 -1.66 -15.38
C CYS A 148 -2.94 -1.35 -16.80
N LYS A 149 -2.24 -0.46 -17.52
CA LYS A 149 -2.52 -0.11 -18.92
C LYS A 149 -2.60 -1.36 -19.81
N ARG A 150 -1.60 -2.23 -19.77
CA ARG A 150 -1.60 -3.49 -20.57
C ARG A 150 -2.79 -4.40 -20.24
N LYS A 151 -3.22 -4.44 -18.97
CA LYS A 151 -4.38 -5.25 -18.57
C LYS A 151 -5.69 -4.65 -19.06
N ILE A 152 -5.83 -3.33 -19.01
CA ILE A 152 -6.97 -2.60 -19.56
C ILE A 152 -7.04 -2.80 -21.08
N GLU A 153 -5.94 -2.58 -21.79
CA GLU A 153 -5.87 -2.81 -23.25
C GLU A 153 -6.30 -4.23 -23.63
N ARG A 154 -5.83 -5.25 -22.91
CA ARG A 154 -6.24 -6.64 -23.12
C ARG A 154 -7.71 -6.91 -22.79
N ALA A 155 -8.32 -6.13 -21.89
CA ALA A 155 -9.75 -6.24 -21.59
C ALA A 155 -10.61 -5.64 -22.72
N ILE A 156 -10.17 -4.52 -23.29
CA ILE A 156 -10.89 -3.78 -24.33
C ILE A 156 -10.70 -4.45 -25.71
N ALA A 157 -9.49 -4.89 -26.01
CA ALA A 157 -9.15 -5.49 -27.29
C ALA A 157 -8.61 -6.92 -27.12
N ARG A 158 -9.25 -7.89 -27.76
CA ARG A 158 -8.82 -9.29 -27.79
C ARG A 158 -8.22 -9.64 -29.15
N LYS A 159 -7.23 -10.52 -29.14
CA LYS A 159 -6.72 -11.15 -30.35
C LYS A 159 -7.38 -12.51 -30.53
N ASN A 160 -7.81 -12.82 -31.75
CA ASN A 160 -8.24 -14.15 -32.10
C ASN A 160 -7.04 -15.10 -32.31
N ARG A 161 -7.31 -16.40 -32.59
CA ARG A 161 -6.24 -17.40 -32.84
C ARG A 161 -5.33 -17.02 -34.02
N LYS A 162 -5.84 -16.23 -34.98
CA LYS A 162 -5.08 -15.73 -36.15
C LYS A 162 -4.37 -14.39 -35.88
N GLY A 163 -4.30 -13.92 -34.60
CA GLY A 163 -3.63 -12.68 -34.23
C GLY A 163 -4.41 -11.40 -34.55
N LYS A 164 -5.58 -11.46 -35.21
CA LYS A 164 -6.41 -10.29 -35.53
C LYS A 164 -7.03 -9.71 -34.26
N THR A 165 -6.86 -8.43 -34.05
CA THR A 165 -7.43 -7.70 -32.91
C THR A 165 -8.89 -7.34 -33.17
N TYR A 166 -9.76 -7.54 -32.19
CA TYR A 166 -11.16 -7.11 -32.22
C TYR A 166 -11.59 -6.51 -30.89
N LYS A 167 -12.54 -5.57 -30.90
CA LYS A 167 -13.09 -4.95 -29.69
C LYS A 167 -13.95 -5.95 -28.93
N ASN A 168 -13.79 -5.98 -27.60
CA ASN A 168 -14.59 -6.84 -26.71
C ASN A 168 -15.91 -6.16 -26.32
N VAL A 169 -16.74 -5.81 -27.32
CA VAL A 169 -17.94 -4.97 -27.17
C VAL A 169 -18.92 -5.53 -26.13
N LYS A 170 -19.06 -6.85 -26.05
CA LYS A 170 -20.01 -7.49 -25.12
C LYS A 170 -19.78 -7.13 -23.63
N HIS A 171 -18.51 -6.87 -23.22
CA HIS A 171 -18.15 -6.68 -21.83
C HIS A 171 -17.47 -5.34 -21.54
N THR A 172 -17.30 -4.49 -22.55
CA THR A 172 -16.60 -3.20 -22.44
C THR A 172 -17.38 -2.08 -23.14
N LYS A 173 -18.71 -2.24 -23.24
CA LYS A 173 -19.60 -1.23 -23.81
C LYS A 173 -19.62 0.06 -22.98
N TYR A 174 -19.56 -0.09 -21.66
CA TYR A 174 -19.54 1.02 -20.72
C TYR A 174 -18.22 1.03 -19.96
N TRP A 175 -17.76 2.20 -19.63
CA TRP A 175 -16.55 2.45 -18.86
C TRP A 175 -16.84 3.48 -17.78
N GLU A 176 -16.42 3.21 -16.58
CA GLU A 176 -16.56 4.13 -15.46
C GLU A 176 -15.22 4.29 -14.74
N ALA A 177 -14.84 5.54 -14.42
CA ALA A 177 -13.69 5.89 -13.64
C ALA A 177 -14.13 6.48 -12.30
N LEU A 178 -13.76 5.82 -11.21
CA LEU A 178 -14.06 6.26 -9.86
C LEU A 178 -12.80 6.75 -9.16
N ASP A 179 -12.88 7.89 -8.47
CA ASP A 179 -11.82 8.40 -7.62
C ASP A 179 -12.31 8.58 -6.18
N ILE A 180 -11.48 8.19 -5.22
CA ILE A 180 -11.78 8.33 -3.80
C ILE A 180 -11.22 9.65 -3.30
N LYS A 181 -12.09 10.63 -3.09
CA LYS A 181 -11.71 11.96 -2.60
C LYS A 181 -10.90 11.86 -1.30
N LYS A 182 -9.67 12.40 -1.33
CA LYS A 182 -8.76 12.44 -0.18
C LYS A 182 -8.60 11.07 0.51
N CYS A 183 -8.40 10.01 -0.28
CA CYS A 183 -8.35 8.62 0.22
C CYS A 183 -7.48 8.48 1.48
N TYR A 184 -6.22 8.94 1.44
CA TYR A 184 -5.29 8.84 2.56
C TYR A 184 -5.74 9.60 3.80
N ASP A 185 -6.31 10.80 3.64
CA ASP A 185 -6.75 11.66 4.75
C ASP A 185 -8.01 11.13 5.44
N ASN A 186 -8.79 10.30 4.76
CA ASN A 186 -10.06 9.79 5.25
C ASN A 186 -10.00 8.37 5.83
N ILE A 187 -8.85 7.70 5.80
CA ILE A 187 -8.69 6.37 6.40
C ILE A 187 -8.82 6.45 7.93
N LEU A 188 -9.83 5.78 8.48
CA LEU A 188 -10.06 5.64 9.92
C LEU A 188 -9.05 4.66 10.52
N HIS A 189 -8.37 5.07 11.61
CA HIS A 189 -7.39 4.24 12.30
C HIS A 189 -7.99 2.98 12.89
N CYS A 190 -9.17 3.06 13.51
CA CYS A 190 -9.84 1.90 14.11
C CYS A 190 -10.14 0.82 13.06
N PHE A 191 -10.62 1.18 11.87
CA PHE A 191 -10.86 0.22 10.80
C PHE A 191 -9.56 -0.37 10.25
N LEU A 192 -8.51 0.45 10.08
CA LEU A 192 -7.22 -0.05 9.63
C LEU A 192 -6.62 -1.04 10.65
N LYS A 193 -6.66 -0.72 11.94
CA LYS A 193 -6.23 -1.61 13.03
C LYS A 193 -7.04 -2.90 13.03
N PHE A 194 -8.36 -2.81 12.91
CA PHE A 194 -9.24 -3.98 12.82
C PHE A 194 -8.84 -4.88 11.63
N ARG A 195 -8.57 -4.31 10.46
CA ARG A 195 -8.12 -5.07 9.29
C ARG A 195 -6.80 -5.79 9.55
N LEU A 196 -5.86 -5.14 10.21
CA LEU A 196 -4.57 -5.75 10.59
C LEU A 196 -4.75 -6.90 11.59
N ILE A 197 -5.62 -6.75 12.60
CA ILE A 197 -5.98 -7.81 13.55
C ILE A 197 -6.56 -9.04 12.81
N LYS A 198 -7.38 -8.82 11.77
CA LYS A 198 -7.92 -9.90 10.94
C LYS A 198 -6.85 -10.59 10.07
N MET A 199 -5.70 -9.98 9.88
CA MET A 199 -4.61 -10.52 9.05
C MET A 199 -3.51 -11.19 9.87
N PHE A 200 -3.19 -10.67 11.04
CA PHE A 200 -2.08 -11.12 11.87
C PHE A 200 -2.52 -11.57 13.25
N LYS A 201 -1.83 -12.58 13.81
CA LYS A 201 -2.01 -13.07 15.18
C LYS A 201 -0.96 -12.50 16.14
N ASP A 202 0.16 -12.05 15.59
CA ASP A 202 1.35 -11.66 16.31
C ASP A 202 1.13 -10.33 17.04
N LYS A 203 1.01 -10.37 18.36
CA LYS A 203 0.72 -9.19 19.18
C LYS A 203 1.79 -8.11 19.05
N ARG A 204 3.07 -8.49 19.13
CA ARG A 204 4.20 -7.55 19.04
C ARG A 204 4.25 -6.85 17.66
N LEU A 205 3.95 -7.59 16.57
CA LEU A 205 3.82 -6.98 15.25
C LEU A 205 2.66 -6.00 15.20
N LEU A 206 1.50 -6.37 15.74
CA LEU A 206 0.32 -5.50 15.76
C LEU A 206 0.58 -4.21 16.55
N GLU A 207 1.20 -4.30 17.72
CA GLU A 207 1.59 -3.14 18.53
C GLU A 207 2.52 -2.20 17.77
N LEU A 208 3.54 -2.75 17.09
CA LEU A 208 4.46 -1.96 16.27
C LEU A 208 3.72 -1.24 15.12
N LEU A 209 2.84 -1.96 14.41
CA LEU A 209 2.04 -1.38 13.34
C LEU A 209 1.08 -0.30 13.86
N PHE A 210 0.47 -0.51 15.04
CA PHE A 210 -0.44 0.46 15.66
C PHE A 210 0.30 1.73 16.09
N MET A 211 1.48 1.62 16.68
CA MET A 211 2.32 2.78 16.99
C MET A 211 2.63 3.59 15.72
N CYS A 212 2.93 2.92 14.60
CA CYS A 212 3.20 3.59 13.33
C CYS A 212 1.94 4.24 12.70
N ILE A 213 0.75 3.74 13.00
CA ILE A 213 -0.52 4.36 12.58
C ILE A 213 -0.81 5.58 13.45
N ASP A 214 -0.69 5.44 14.78
CA ASP A 214 -1.12 6.46 15.74
C ASP A 214 -0.23 7.71 15.79
N ILE A 215 0.99 7.62 15.26
CA ILE A 215 1.92 8.75 15.22
C ILE A 215 1.51 9.88 14.25
N TYR A 216 0.55 9.62 13.38
CA TYR A 216 0.11 10.58 12.36
C TYR A 216 -1.39 10.54 12.17
N TRP A 217 -2.02 11.69 12.19
CA TRP A 217 -3.42 11.87 11.79
C TRP A 217 -3.62 13.25 11.16
N VAL A 218 -4.65 13.38 10.35
CA VAL A 218 -5.05 14.65 9.68
C VAL A 218 -6.14 15.34 10.49
N LYS A 219 -7.11 14.57 10.97
CA LYS A 219 -8.22 15.05 11.79
C LYS A 219 -8.70 13.97 12.76
N GLU A 220 -9.31 14.42 13.83
CA GLU A 220 -10.02 13.59 14.80
C GLU A 220 -11.53 13.87 14.72
N THR A 221 -12.34 12.85 14.81
CA THR A 221 -13.81 12.92 14.72
C THR A 221 -14.40 12.05 15.81
N ALA A 222 -15.71 12.08 16.04
CA ALA A 222 -16.40 11.18 16.98
C ALA A 222 -16.10 9.69 16.69
N ALA A 223 -15.87 9.33 15.43
CA ALA A 223 -15.46 7.98 15.03
C ALA A 223 -13.95 7.70 15.24
N GLY A 224 -13.17 8.65 15.76
CA GLY A 224 -11.74 8.55 16.05
C GLY A 224 -10.83 9.24 15.02
N LYS A 225 -9.53 8.97 15.18
CA LYS A 225 -8.48 9.56 14.34
C LYS A 225 -8.56 9.06 12.92
N ARG A 226 -8.34 9.99 11.97
CA ARG A 226 -8.32 9.73 10.52
C ARG A 226 -7.05 10.27 9.88
N GLY A 227 -6.60 9.58 8.87
CA GLY A 227 -5.48 9.95 8.03
C GLY A 227 -4.27 9.09 8.23
N ILE A 228 -3.65 8.68 7.12
CA ILE A 228 -2.38 7.97 7.10
C ILE A 228 -1.34 8.78 6.33
N PRO A 229 -0.05 8.66 6.68
CA PRO A 229 0.98 9.49 6.10
C PRO A 229 1.29 9.11 4.66
N ILE A 230 1.35 10.11 3.77
CA ILE A 230 1.93 9.97 2.43
C ILE A 230 3.44 10.16 2.54
N GLY A 231 4.22 9.27 1.92
CA GLY A 231 5.69 9.34 1.91
C GLY A 231 6.39 8.45 2.94
N THR A 232 5.64 7.63 3.66
CA THR A 232 6.18 6.56 4.51
C THR A 232 6.15 5.21 3.77
N PRO A 233 7.04 4.26 4.10
CA PRO A 233 6.98 2.90 3.53
C PRO A 233 5.64 2.20 3.76
N PHE A 234 4.99 2.40 4.91
CA PHE A 234 3.69 1.78 5.23
C PHE A 234 2.49 2.42 4.53
N GLY A 235 2.56 3.72 4.18
CA GLY A 235 1.39 4.47 3.71
C GLY A 235 0.64 3.78 2.56
N HIS A 236 1.35 3.31 1.56
CA HIS A 236 0.74 2.63 0.41
C HIS A 236 0.09 1.30 0.78
N TRP A 237 0.72 0.54 1.68
CA TRP A 237 0.22 -0.75 2.11
C TRP A 237 -1.03 -0.60 2.96
N PHE A 238 -1.06 0.39 3.86
CA PHE A 238 -2.24 0.70 4.67
C PHE A 238 -3.43 1.10 3.80
N ALA A 239 -3.21 1.96 2.79
CA ALA A 239 -4.26 2.31 1.84
C ALA A 239 -4.76 1.08 1.06
N ASN A 240 -3.87 0.23 0.58
CA ASN A 240 -4.25 -1.00 -0.12
C ASN A 240 -5.04 -1.96 0.77
N ILE A 241 -4.64 -2.15 2.03
CA ILE A 241 -5.35 -2.97 3.02
C ILE A 241 -6.78 -2.46 3.23
N MET A 242 -6.94 -1.14 3.34
CA MET A 242 -8.25 -0.51 3.53
C MET A 242 -9.17 -0.66 2.32
N LEU A 243 -8.64 -0.68 1.11
CA LEU A 243 -9.44 -0.78 -0.10
C LEU A 243 -9.72 -2.22 -0.55
N THR A 244 -9.07 -3.21 0.05
CA THR A 244 -9.32 -4.64 -0.26
C THR A 244 -10.80 -5.06 -0.10
N PRO A 245 -11.56 -4.62 0.93
CA PRO A 245 -13.01 -4.92 1.00
C PRO A 245 -13.81 -4.33 -0.15
N VAL A 246 -13.45 -3.15 -0.64
CA VAL A 246 -14.09 -2.52 -1.81
C VAL A 246 -13.85 -3.39 -3.06
N ASP A 247 -12.60 -3.87 -3.23
CA ASP A 247 -12.27 -4.81 -4.31
C ASP A 247 -13.14 -6.06 -4.26
N PHE A 248 -13.37 -6.59 -3.05
CA PHE A 248 -14.22 -7.76 -2.83
C PHE A 248 -15.67 -7.49 -3.25
N VAL A 249 -16.26 -6.38 -2.80
CA VAL A 249 -17.62 -5.99 -3.16
C VAL A 249 -17.78 -5.86 -4.68
N ILE A 250 -16.87 -5.14 -5.33
CA ILE A 250 -16.91 -4.93 -6.79
C ILE A 250 -16.81 -6.26 -7.54
N LYS A 251 -15.92 -7.16 -7.12
CA LYS A 251 -15.68 -8.43 -7.82
C LYS A 251 -16.69 -9.51 -7.51
N HIS A 252 -17.12 -9.64 -6.26
CA HIS A 252 -17.91 -10.78 -5.80
C HIS A 252 -19.40 -10.47 -5.64
N ILE A 253 -19.74 -9.24 -5.22
CA ILE A 253 -21.13 -8.82 -5.06
C ILE A 253 -21.65 -8.24 -6.37
N PHE A 254 -21.00 -7.22 -6.91
CA PHE A 254 -21.41 -6.60 -8.17
C PHE A 254 -20.98 -7.40 -9.41
N LYS A 255 -20.10 -8.40 -9.25
CA LYS A 255 -19.62 -9.30 -10.32
C LYS A 255 -19.04 -8.57 -11.53
N ILE A 256 -18.45 -7.38 -11.31
CA ILE A 256 -17.83 -6.59 -12.38
C ILE A 256 -16.69 -7.40 -12.98
N LYS A 257 -16.78 -7.70 -14.28
CA LYS A 257 -15.82 -8.58 -14.97
C LYS A 257 -14.43 -7.95 -15.06
N TYR A 258 -14.35 -6.72 -15.49
CA TYR A 258 -13.10 -5.97 -15.63
C TYR A 258 -13.07 -4.83 -14.64
N TYR A 259 -12.21 -4.94 -13.64
CA TYR A 259 -12.00 -3.97 -12.60
C TYR A 259 -10.50 -3.82 -12.34
N PHE A 260 -10.02 -2.60 -12.32
CA PHE A 260 -8.62 -2.27 -12.10
C PHE A 260 -8.55 -1.14 -11.09
N ARG A 261 -7.71 -1.27 -10.08
CA ARG A 261 -7.56 -0.28 -9.04
C ARG A 261 -6.13 0.23 -8.95
N SER A 262 -5.97 1.55 -8.91
CA SER A 262 -4.75 2.23 -8.53
C SER A 262 -5.03 3.08 -7.30
N VAL A 263 -4.27 2.90 -6.22
CA VAL A 263 -4.36 3.74 -5.02
C VAL A 263 -3.56 5.01 -5.21
N SER A 264 -2.66 5.02 -6.19
CA SER A 264 -1.70 6.09 -6.26
C SER A 264 -2.17 7.21 -7.17
N TYR A 265 -2.11 8.37 -6.62
CA TYR A 265 -2.09 9.65 -7.30
C TYR A 265 -0.82 9.87 -8.17
N THR A 266 -0.13 8.84 -8.59
CA THR A 266 1.06 8.97 -9.40
C THR A 266 0.89 8.16 -10.68
N HIS A 267 0.60 8.90 -11.77
CA HIS A 267 0.77 8.49 -13.16
C HIS A 267 -0.12 7.34 -13.70
N LEU A 268 -1.43 7.53 -13.70
CA LEU A 268 -2.20 7.13 -14.86
C LEU A 268 -2.46 8.39 -15.68
N ARG A 269 -1.66 8.62 -16.70
CA ARG A 269 -2.15 9.31 -17.89
C ARG A 269 -3.10 8.32 -18.59
N ALA A 270 -4.32 8.23 -18.10
CA ALA A 270 -5.41 8.05 -19.01
C ALA A 270 -5.47 9.39 -19.76
N HIS A 271 -5.29 9.40 -21.05
CA HIS A 271 -5.81 10.48 -21.87
C HIS A 271 -7.28 10.57 -21.51
N GLU A 272 -7.66 11.67 -20.86
CA GLU A 272 -9.04 12.08 -20.75
C GLU A 272 -9.51 12.31 -22.19
N THR A 273 -10.13 11.32 -22.77
CA THR A 273 -11.11 11.56 -23.79
C THR A 273 -12.36 11.90 -23.01
N GLU A 274 -12.60 13.19 -22.82
CA GLU A 274 -13.92 13.70 -22.46
C GLU A 274 -14.89 13.19 -23.50
N LEU A 275 -15.70 12.23 -23.12
CA LEU A 275 -16.95 11.97 -23.80
C LEU A 275 -17.96 12.92 -23.19
N HIS A 276 -18.11 14.09 -23.80
CA HIS A 276 -19.30 14.90 -23.64
C HIS A 276 -20.50 14.08 -24.13
N LEU A 277 -21.39 13.75 -23.22
CA LEU A 277 -22.79 13.42 -23.53
C LEU A 277 -23.62 14.68 -23.45
#